data_dff0d086fd9d6158f8f3aae64e98d0cf
#
_entry.id   dff0d086fd9d6158f8f3aae64e98d0cf
#
_cell.length_a   1.000
_cell.length_b   1.000
_cell.length_c   1.000
_cell.angle_alpha   90.00
_cell.angle_beta   90.00
_cell.angle_gamma   90.00
#
_symmetry.space_group_name_H-M   'P 1'
#
loop_
_entity.id
_entity.type
_entity.pdbx_description
1 polymer ?
#
loop_
_entity_poly.entity_id
_entity_poly.type
_entity_poly.pdbx_seq_one_letter_code
_entity_poly.pdbx_strand_id
1 'polypeptide(L)'
;MLQACQIGVRNSKPLEYPRMKGINHLVLAGHDLEAMRSQYAGLGFTVTPRGQHPFGTGNSLIQLNGSYLELLAVTAPQDIPEHRAGHFSFAAFNRDYLAQHEGFSMLVLDTPDARADGKAWRAAGLQTYEPFDFSRTARLADGQEITVSFSLAFVSHPAAPRLGLFACQHHTPGYFAQPRYMQHGNGATAVADVWIVGDTAPDLAGFMQTITGAKATGEDPAISDDPSVTTLQTRIGAIVLARPPAFESAFGLAAPHPQDGPHLAALTLACEGLGHEALGHEGLGQLADLPKVGNRHVLAPEKNFGTAIGFVTTKR
;
A
#
# COMPACT_ATOMS: atom_id res chain seq x y z
N MET A 1 -63.77 15.81 -10.46
CA MET A 1 -63.07 14.85 -9.62
C MET A 1 -61.71 14.59 -10.25
N LEU A 2 -60.67 15.23 -9.77
CA LEU A 2 -59.29 15.03 -10.20
C LEU A 2 -58.60 14.12 -9.19
N GLN A 3 -58.24 12.92 -9.62
CA GLN A 3 -57.48 11.95 -8.82
C GLN A 3 -56.01 12.29 -8.90
N ALA A 4 -55.41 12.69 -7.76
CA ALA A 4 -54.01 12.93 -7.63
C ALA A 4 -53.26 11.60 -7.59
N CYS A 5 -52.37 11.38 -8.56
CA CYS A 5 -51.45 10.24 -8.61
C CYS A 5 -50.32 10.50 -7.63
N GLN A 6 -50.31 9.83 -6.49
CA GLN A 6 -49.18 9.83 -5.56
C GLN A 6 -48.06 8.96 -6.11
N ILE A 7 -47.00 9.58 -6.59
CA ILE A 7 -45.76 8.90 -6.95
C ILE A 7 -45.05 8.56 -5.63
N GLY A 8 -45.09 7.27 -5.27
CA GLY A 8 -44.35 6.74 -4.12
C GLY A 8 -42.85 6.90 -4.30
N VAL A 9 -42.23 7.75 -3.51
CA VAL A 9 -40.77 7.82 -3.35
C VAL A 9 -40.31 6.48 -2.76
N ARG A 10 -39.71 5.63 -3.58
CA ARG A 10 -39.01 4.43 -3.09
C ARG A 10 -37.83 4.91 -2.28
N ASN A 11 -37.88 4.71 -0.97
CA ASN A 11 -36.72 4.78 -0.08
C ASN A 11 -35.71 3.76 -0.57
N SER A 12 -34.76 4.18 -1.40
CA SER A 12 -33.55 3.40 -1.66
C SER A 12 -32.77 3.34 -0.35
N LYS A 13 -32.67 2.15 0.26
CA LYS A 13 -31.72 1.91 1.33
C LYS A 13 -30.37 2.45 0.87
N PRO A 14 -29.64 3.20 1.72
CA PRO A 14 -28.25 3.56 1.40
C PRO A 14 -27.52 2.27 1.08
N LEU A 15 -26.77 2.24 -0.01
CA LEU A 15 -25.83 1.17 -0.30
C LEU A 15 -24.92 1.02 0.94
N GLU A 16 -25.08 -0.06 1.68
CA GLU A 16 -24.13 -0.42 2.73
C GLU A 16 -22.81 -0.76 2.04
N TYR A 17 -21.94 0.23 1.87
CA TYR A 17 -20.57 -0.02 1.46
C TYR A 17 -19.92 -0.92 2.52
N PRO A 18 -19.12 -1.91 2.13
CA PRO A 18 -18.38 -2.70 3.09
C PRO A 18 -17.59 -1.74 4.00
N ARG A 19 -17.92 -1.72 5.28
CA ARG A 19 -17.31 -0.83 6.28
C ARG A 19 -15.79 -1.02 6.35
N MET A 20 -15.30 -2.22 5.97
CA MET A 20 -13.90 -2.61 6.04
C MET A 20 -13.20 -2.39 4.69
N LYS A 21 -12.15 -1.59 4.70
CA LYS A 21 -11.31 -1.33 3.53
C LYS A 21 -10.29 -2.45 3.28
N GLY A 22 -9.75 -2.51 2.07
CA GLY A 22 -8.61 -3.33 1.74
C GLY A 22 -7.36 -2.48 1.47
N ILE A 23 -6.21 -3.11 1.46
CA ILE A 23 -4.98 -2.49 0.98
C ILE A 23 -5.10 -2.34 -0.54
N ASN A 24 -5.15 -1.09 -1.02
CA ASN A 24 -5.21 -0.79 -2.45
C ASN A 24 -3.81 -0.87 -3.07
N HIS A 25 -2.84 -0.16 -2.49
CA HIS A 25 -1.44 -0.22 -2.92
C HIS A 25 -0.48 0.26 -1.84
N LEU A 26 0.80 0.00 -2.10
CA LEU A 26 1.92 0.32 -1.22
C LEU A 26 2.91 1.16 -2.01
N VAL A 27 3.28 2.34 -1.53
CA VAL A 27 4.24 3.23 -2.20
C VAL A 27 5.63 2.97 -1.66
N LEU A 28 6.50 2.50 -2.52
CA LEU A 28 7.93 2.30 -2.26
C LEU A 28 8.70 3.42 -2.94
N ALA A 29 9.24 4.33 -2.14
CA ALA A 29 9.92 5.52 -2.64
C ALA A 29 11.44 5.30 -2.75
N GLY A 30 11.99 5.63 -3.90
CA GLY A 30 13.42 5.56 -4.16
C GLY A 30 13.92 6.76 -4.98
N HIS A 31 15.23 6.98 -4.97
CA HIS A 31 15.85 8.09 -5.70
C HIS A 31 15.92 7.85 -7.22
N ASP A 32 16.06 6.58 -7.63
CA ASP A 32 16.21 6.19 -9.03
C ASP A 32 15.14 5.15 -9.42
N LEU A 33 14.13 5.61 -10.15
CA LEU A 33 13.03 4.76 -10.60
C LEU A 33 13.52 3.62 -11.52
N GLU A 34 14.51 3.86 -12.39
CA GLU A 34 14.98 2.83 -13.31
C GLU A 34 15.82 1.77 -12.57
N ALA A 35 16.59 2.17 -11.56
CA ALA A 35 17.27 1.22 -10.67
C ALA A 35 16.26 0.36 -9.92
N MET A 36 15.20 0.95 -9.36
CA MET A 36 14.10 0.20 -8.72
C MET A 36 13.44 -0.77 -9.69
N ARG A 37 13.07 -0.31 -10.88
CA ARG A 37 12.45 -1.15 -11.92
C ARG A 37 13.32 -2.34 -12.29
N SER A 38 14.63 -2.11 -12.49
CA SER A 38 15.60 -3.15 -12.81
C SER A 38 15.77 -4.16 -11.68
N GLN A 39 15.86 -3.69 -10.43
CA GLN A 39 15.95 -4.53 -9.23
C GLN A 39 14.72 -5.45 -9.11
N TYR A 40 13.50 -4.89 -9.18
CA TYR A 40 12.29 -5.68 -9.04
C TYR A 40 12.07 -6.64 -10.23
N ALA A 41 12.44 -6.24 -11.46
CA ALA A 41 12.45 -7.16 -12.60
C ALA A 41 13.46 -8.30 -12.39
N GLY A 42 14.65 -8.02 -11.87
CA GLY A 42 15.65 -9.02 -11.48
C GLY A 42 15.16 -9.99 -10.41
N LEU A 43 14.29 -9.55 -9.51
CA LEU A 43 13.62 -10.41 -8.51
C LEU A 43 12.47 -11.23 -9.11
N GLY A 44 12.23 -11.18 -10.42
CA GLY A 44 11.21 -11.95 -11.12
C GLY A 44 9.83 -11.30 -11.14
N PHE A 45 9.69 -10.03 -10.77
CA PHE A 45 8.44 -9.30 -10.91
C PHE A 45 8.24 -8.79 -12.34
N THR A 46 7.00 -8.82 -12.80
CA THR A 46 6.58 -8.10 -14.02
C THR A 46 6.28 -6.65 -13.64
N VAL A 47 7.10 -5.72 -14.12
CA VAL A 47 7.00 -4.29 -13.82
C VAL A 47 6.35 -3.57 -14.99
N THR A 48 5.33 -2.74 -14.72
CA THR A 48 4.67 -1.96 -15.79
C THR A 48 5.61 -0.92 -16.41
N PRO A 49 5.33 -0.43 -17.62
CA PRO A 49 6.00 0.75 -18.16
C PRO A 49 5.91 1.93 -17.20
N ARG A 50 6.87 2.84 -17.31
CA ARG A 50 6.89 4.07 -16.52
C ARG A 50 5.64 4.93 -16.80
N GLY A 51 5.02 5.40 -15.72
CA GLY A 51 4.02 6.45 -15.69
C GLY A 51 4.59 7.76 -15.15
N GLN A 52 3.93 8.87 -15.44
CA GLN A 52 4.29 10.19 -14.93
C GLN A 52 3.06 10.84 -14.31
N HIS A 53 3.22 11.32 -13.09
CA HIS A 53 2.20 12.14 -12.42
C HIS A 53 2.36 13.61 -12.82
N PRO A 54 1.28 14.38 -12.90
CA PRO A 54 1.34 15.80 -13.26
C PRO A 54 1.94 16.69 -12.18
N PHE A 55 2.34 16.11 -11.04
CA PHE A 55 2.87 16.79 -9.85
C PHE A 55 4.29 16.32 -9.50
N GLY A 56 5.11 15.97 -10.49
CA GLY A 56 6.56 15.84 -10.34
C GLY A 56 7.10 14.47 -9.94
N THR A 57 6.26 13.45 -9.78
CA THR A 57 6.69 12.07 -9.50
C THR A 57 6.46 11.15 -10.69
N GLY A 58 7.37 10.19 -10.89
CA GLY A 58 7.22 9.09 -11.83
C GLY A 58 7.03 7.77 -11.09
N ASN A 59 6.33 6.82 -11.71
CA ASN A 59 6.08 5.52 -11.11
C ASN A 59 6.16 4.35 -12.09
N SER A 60 6.27 3.14 -11.55
CA SER A 60 5.94 1.88 -12.22
C SER A 60 5.25 0.95 -11.22
N LEU A 61 4.38 0.08 -11.72
CA LEU A 61 3.55 -0.75 -10.87
C LEU A 61 3.93 -2.22 -10.97
N ILE A 62 3.76 -2.94 -9.86
CA ILE A 62 3.75 -4.40 -9.78
C ILE A 62 2.35 -4.79 -9.37
N GLN A 63 1.54 -5.27 -10.32
CA GLN A 63 0.12 -5.58 -10.10
C GLN A 63 -0.03 -6.94 -9.44
N LEU A 64 -0.81 -7.01 -8.37
CA LEU A 64 -1.11 -8.21 -7.60
C LEU A 64 -2.62 -8.43 -7.55
N ASN A 65 -3.06 -9.54 -6.97
CA ASN A 65 -4.48 -9.81 -6.78
C ASN A 65 -5.11 -8.81 -5.81
N GLY A 66 -5.87 -7.87 -6.36
CA GLY A 66 -6.62 -6.85 -5.62
C GLY A 66 -5.80 -5.67 -5.11
N SER A 67 -4.47 -5.66 -5.30
CA SER A 67 -3.57 -4.60 -4.86
C SER A 67 -2.39 -4.43 -5.81
N TYR A 68 -1.48 -3.49 -5.54
CA TYR A 68 -0.21 -3.37 -6.27
C TYR A 68 0.88 -2.69 -5.43
N LEU A 69 2.13 -2.89 -5.81
CA LEU A 69 3.24 -2.07 -5.34
C LEU A 69 3.46 -0.93 -6.33
N GLU A 70 3.60 0.28 -5.84
CA GLU A 70 3.97 1.46 -6.62
C GLU A 70 5.43 1.81 -6.34
N LEU A 71 6.30 1.54 -7.30
CA LEU A 71 7.68 2.03 -7.30
C LEU A 71 7.65 3.50 -7.69
N LEU A 72 8.08 4.38 -6.81
CA LEU A 72 7.93 5.84 -6.97
C LEU A 72 9.27 6.55 -6.84
N ALA A 73 9.49 7.55 -7.70
CA ALA A 73 10.60 8.49 -7.54
C ALA A 73 10.16 9.92 -7.89
N VAL A 74 10.89 10.90 -7.36
CA VAL A 74 10.78 12.31 -7.82
C VAL A 74 11.52 12.43 -9.14
N THR A 75 10.80 12.77 -10.21
CA THR A 75 11.32 12.81 -11.59
C THR A 75 11.28 14.19 -12.23
N ALA A 76 10.51 15.11 -11.66
CA ALA A 76 10.40 16.51 -12.07
C ALA A 76 10.19 17.40 -10.82
N PRO A 77 11.26 17.65 -10.03
CA PRO A 77 11.15 18.35 -8.75
C PRO A 77 10.58 19.75 -8.85
N GLN A 78 10.73 20.42 -10.01
CA GLN A 78 10.18 21.76 -10.28
C GLN A 78 8.64 21.76 -10.36
N ASP A 79 8.01 20.62 -10.57
CA ASP A 79 6.56 20.48 -10.72
C ASP A 79 5.86 20.07 -9.40
N ILE A 80 6.62 19.95 -8.31
CA ILE A 80 6.08 19.55 -7.00
C ILE A 80 5.31 20.69 -6.36
N PRO A 81 3.99 20.55 -6.10
CA PRO A 81 3.26 21.50 -5.28
C PRO A 81 3.65 21.34 -3.82
N GLU A 82 3.96 22.43 -3.13
CA GLU A 82 4.29 22.41 -1.71
C GLU A 82 3.06 22.12 -0.83
N HIS A 83 3.32 21.64 0.39
CA HIS A 83 2.29 21.55 1.43
C HIS A 83 1.74 22.94 1.75
N ARG A 84 0.44 23.03 1.97
CA ARG A 84 -0.22 24.24 2.42
C ARG A 84 -1.35 23.90 3.39
N ALA A 85 -1.78 24.87 4.16
CA ALA A 85 -2.82 24.67 5.16
C ALA A 85 -4.05 23.96 4.57
N GLY A 86 -4.46 22.84 5.18
CA GLY A 86 -5.60 22.03 4.74
C GLY A 86 -5.36 21.19 3.49
N HIS A 87 -4.19 21.22 2.86
CA HIS A 87 -3.88 20.43 1.67
C HIS A 87 -2.62 19.60 1.86
N PHE A 88 -2.74 18.31 1.63
CA PHE A 88 -1.61 17.39 1.63
C PHE A 88 -1.00 17.34 0.22
N SER A 89 0.31 17.46 0.11
CA SER A 89 1.01 17.24 -1.15
C SER A 89 1.65 15.85 -1.15
N PHE A 90 1.12 14.95 -1.98
CA PHE A 90 1.68 13.61 -2.19
C PHE A 90 3.15 13.66 -2.62
N ALA A 91 3.47 14.56 -3.56
CA ALA A 91 4.82 14.66 -4.10
C ALA A 91 5.80 15.30 -3.11
N ALA A 92 5.38 16.37 -2.39
CA ALA A 92 6.23 16.98 -1.37
C ALA A 92 6.48 16.01 -0.20
N PHE A 93 5.48 15.23 0.22
CA PHE A 93 5.67 14.21 1.25
C PHE A 93 6.75 13.19 0.84
N ASN A 94 6.69 12.66 -0.39
CA ASN A 94 7.67 11.69 -0.86
C ASN A 94 9.05 12.32 -1.10
N ARG A 95 9.13 13.56 -1.58
CA ARG A 95 10.39 14.31 -1.64
C ARG A 95 11.04 14.45 -0.25
N ASP A 96 10.26 14.85 0.75
CA ASP A 96 10.75 15.09 2.12
C ASP A 96 11.06 13.77 2.82
N TYR A 97 10.35 12.69 2.49
CA TYR A 97 10.66 11.33 2.91
C TYR A 97 12.03 10.91 2.35
N LEU A 98 12.25 11.06 1.05
CA LEU A 98 13.47 10.73 0.35
C LEU A 98 14.67 11.60 0.77
N ALA A 99 14.44 12.80 1.28
CA ALA A 99 15.53 13.63 1.83
C ALA A 99 16.22 13.01 3.06
N GLN A 100 15.60 11.99 3.67
CA GLN A 100 16.17 11.28 4.82
C GLN A 100 16.64 9.88 4.43
N HIS A 101 15.83 9.10 3.74
CA HIS A 101 16.15 7.74 3.26
C HIS A 101 15.13 7.27 2.22
N GLU A 102 15.48 6.25 1.46
CA GLU A 102 14.55 5.49 0.63
C GLU A 102 13.72 4.54 1.50
N GLY A 103 12.58 4.07 1.01
CA GLY A 103 11.80 3.05 1.75
C GLY A 103 10.31 3.03 1.43
N PHE A 104 9.60 2.35 2.30
CA PHE A 104 8.15 2.19 2.25
C PHE A 104 7.48 3.45 2.85
N SER A 105 7.04 4.37 1.99
CA SER A 105 6.59 5.70 2.39
C SER A 105 5.09 5.80 2.69
N MET A 106 4.23 5.07 1.93
CA MET A 106 2.78 5.22 2.08
C MET A 106 2.03 3.89 1.98
N LEU A 107 1.02 3.74 2.84
CA LEU A 107 0.00 2.69 2.79
C LEU A 107 -1.32 3.30 2.29
N VAL A 108 -1.87 2.72 1.25
CA VAL A 108 -3.07 3.22 0.58
C VAL A 108 -4.21 2.24 0.72
N LEU A 109 -5.34 2.73 1.17
CA LEU A 109 -6.58 1.97 1.31
C LEU A 109 -7.48 2.17 0.09
N ASP A 110 -8.25 1.17 -0.26
CA ASP A 110 -9.27 1.32 -1.29
C ASP A 110 -10.52 2.03 -0.77
N THR A 111 -11.19 2.70 -1.66
CA THR A 111 -12.50 3.31 -1.37
C THR A 111 -13.33 3.50 -2.64
N PRO A 112 -14.65 3.35 -2.53
CA PRO A 112 -15.57 3.76 -3.57
C PRO A 112 -15.88 5.27 -3.54
N ASP A 113 -15.59 5.98 -2.42
CA ASP A 113 -15.87 7.41 -2.24
C ASP A 113 -14.88 8.04 -1.26
N ALA A 114 -13.81 8.63 -1.82
CA ALA A 114 -12.76 9.30 -1.04
C ALA A 114 -13.29 10.51 -0.26
N ARG A 115 -14.29 11.23 -0.79
CA ARG A 115 -14.85 12.40 -0.11
C ARG A 115 -15.67 12.00 1.12
N ALA A 116 -16.44 10.91 1.02
CA ALA A 116 -17.18 10.37 2.15
C ALA A 116 -16.23 9.90 3.26
N ASP A 117 -15.11 9.24 2.89
CA ASP A 117 -14.10 8.83 3.86
C ASP A 117 -13.46 10.00 4.58
N GLY A 118 -12.97 11.00 3.85
CA GLY A 118 -12.38 12.20 4.46
C GLY A 118 -13.33 12.91 5.40
N LYS A 119 -14.63 12.97 5.04
CA LYS A 119 -15.69 13.53 5.91
C LYS A 119 -15.91 12.68 7.17
N ALA A 120 -15.96 11.36 7.03
CA ALA A 120 -16.14 10.44 8.16
C ALA A 120 -14.95 10.50 9.12
N TRP A 121 -13.72 10.50 8.61
CA TRP A 121 -12.51 10.61 9.41
C TRP A 121 -12.41 11.95 10.14
N ARG A 122 -12.77 13.05 9.48
CA ARG A 122 -12.85 14.38 10.11
C ARG A 122 -13.90 14.41 11.24
N ALA A 123 -15.05 13.78 11.02
CA ALA A 123 -16.10 13.66 12.04
C ALA A 123 -15.66 12.80 13.24
N ALA A 124 -14.74 11.85 13.02
CA ALA A 124 -14.10 11.05 14.07
C ALA A 124 -12.94 11.80 14.78
N GLY A 125 -12.67 13.06 14.43
CA GLY A 125 -11.64 13.88 15.07
C GLY A 125 -10.23 13.68 14.51
N LEU A 126 -10.07 12.95 13.38
CA LEU A 126 -8.77 12.71 12.78
C LEU A 126 -8.29 13.92 11.98
N GLN A 127 -6.98 14.09 11.87
CA GLN A 127 -6.37 15.10 11.02
C GLN A 127 -6.51 14.71 9.56
N THR A 128 -7.39 15.39 8.83
CA THR A 128 -7.68 15.19 7.42
C THR A 128 -7.38 16.43 6.59
N TYR A 129 -7.33 16.23 5.27
CA TYR A 129 -7.02 17.28 4.32
C TYR A 129 -8.14 17.40 3.28
N GLU A 130 -8.14 18.48 2.50
CA GLU A 130 -9.05 18.61 1.37
C GLU A 130 -8.79 17.48 0.35
N PRO A 131 -9.84 16.91 -0.27
CA PRO A 131 -9.68 15.87 -1.27
C PRO A 131 -8.78 16.33 -2.42
N PHE A 132 -7.93 15.43 -2.88
CA PHE A 132 -7.03 15.67 -4.00
C PHE A 132 -7.46 14.85 -5.22
N ASP A 133 -7.88 15.55 -6.28
CA ASP A 133 -8.28 14.93 -7.53
C ASP A 133 -7.20 15.14 -8.58
N PHE A 134 -6.89 14.09 -9.34
CA PHE A 134 -6.02 14.21 -10.50
C PHE A 134 -6.35 13.18 -11.57
N SER A 135 -5.87 13.44 -12.77
CA SER A 135 -5.91 12.49 -13.88
C SER A 135 -4.57 12.47 -14.62
N ARG A 136 -4.31 11.38 -15.29
CA ARG A 136 -3.16 11.23 -16.17
C ARG A 136 -3.47 10.33 -17.36
N THR A 137 -2.73 10.47 -18.42
CA THR A 137 -2.74 9.51 -19.51
C THR A 137 -2.04 8.23 -19.09
N ALA A 138 -2.62 7.10 -19.44
CA ALA A 138 -2.04 5.77 -19.30
C ALA A 138 -2.13 5.05 -20.65
N ARG A 139 -1.14 4.22 -20.94
CA ARG A 139 -1.10 3.43 -22.18
C ARG A 139 -1.43 1.98 -21.86
N LEU A 140 -2.43 1.44 -22.53
CA LEU A 140 -2.81 0.04 -22.42
C LEU A 140 -1.81 -0.87 -23.16
N ALA A 141 -1.99 -2.17 -22.98
CA ALA A 141 -1.15 -3.20 -23.58
C ALA A 141 -1.13 -3.19 -25.11
N ASP A 142 -2.24 -2.84 -25.71
CA ASP A 142 -2.43 -2.72 -27.16
C ASP A 142 -1.94 -1.39 -27.74
N GLY A 143 -1.40 -0.50 -26.90
CA GLY A 143 -0.92 0.82 -27.27
C GLY A 143 -1.97 1.92 -27.19
N GLN A 144 -3.25 1.61 -26.92
CA GLN A 144 -4.29 2.60 -26.74
C GLN A 144 -4.00 3.51 -25.54
N GLU A 145 -4.17 4.81 -25.70
CA GLU A 145 -4.11 5.77 -24.61
C GLU A 145 -5.49 5.98 -23.99
N ILE A 146 -5.53 5.94 -22.66
CA ILE A 146 -6.73 6.22 -21.87
C ILE A 146 -6.42 7.25 -20.81
N THR A 147 -7.45 7.98 -20.36
CA THR A 147 -7.35 8.83 -19.18
C THR A 147 -7.77 8.03 -17.95
N VAL A 148 -6.88 7.92 -16.98
CA VAL A 148 -7.18 7.39 -15.65
C VAL A 148 -7.29 8.55 -14.67
N SER A 149 -8.29 8.49 -13.78
CA SER A 149 -8.55 9.55 -12.81
C SER A 149 -8.80 8.99 -11.42
N PHE A 150 -8.46 9.81 -10.42
CA PHE A 150 -8.42 9.42 -9.01
C PHE A 150 -8.95 10.54 -8.13
N SER A 151 -9.53 10.15 -6.99
CA SER A 151 -9.78 11.03 -5.86
C SER A 151 -9.11 10.45 -4.62
N LEU A 152 -8.30 11.25 -3.94
CA LEU A 152 -7.55 10.83 -2.75
C LEU A 152 -8.09 11.55 -1.51
N ALA A 153 -8.26 10.81 -0.42
CA ALA A 153 -8.52 11.35 0.90
C ALA A 153 -7.32 11.07 1.81
N PHE A 154 -6.56 12.11 2.14
CA PHE A 154 -5.41 12.00 3.02
C PHE A 154 -5.81 12.13 4.49
N VAL A 155 -5.09 11.38 5.34
CA VAL A 155 -5.22 11.41 6.78
C VAL A 155 -3.85 11.24 7.41
N SER A 156 -3.57 11.89 8.53
CA SER A 156 -2.29 11.77 9.24
C SER A 156 -2.49 11.56 10.74
N HIS A 157 -1.49 10.94 11.35
CA HIS A 157 -1.39 10.74 12.78
C HIS A 157 -0.20 11.56 13.32
N PRO A 158 -0.38 12.42 14.34
CA PRO A 158 0.68 13.34 14.79
C PRO A 158 1.91 12.61 15.36
N ALA A 159 1.73 11.43 15.96
CA ALA A 159 2.84 10.63 16.47
C ALA A 159 3.54 9.76 15.39
N ALA A 160 3.05 9.77 14.15
CA ALA A 160 3.59 8.99 13.04
C ALA A 160 3.76 9.86 11.77
N PRO A 161 4.57 10.94 11.81
CA PRO A 161 4.68 11.90 10.72
C PRO A 161 5.27 11.31 9.43
N ARG A 162 5.96 10.18 9.52
CA ARG A 162 6.54 9.48 8.37
C ARG A 162 5.65 8.40 7.78
N LEU A 163 4.46 8.21 8.35
CA LEU A 163 3.47 7.27 7.87
C LEU A 163 2.51 7.97 6.91
N GLY A 164 2.75 7.86 5.61
CA GLY A 164 1.84 8.37 4.59
C GLY A 164 0.59 7.50 4.48
N LEU A 165 -0.59 8.09 4.65
CA LEU A 165 -1.86 7.37 4.65
C LEU A 165 -2.92 8.10 3.84
N PHE A 166 -3.59 7.38 2.95
CA PHE A 166 -4.77 7.89 2.24
C PHE A 166 -5.67 6.77 1.74
N ALA A 167 -6.92 7.12 1.41
CA ALA A 167 -7.80 6.26 0.63
C ALA A 167 -7.82 6.73 -0.83
N CYS A 168 -7.75 5.78 -1.76
CA CYS A 168 -7.72 6.03 -3.19
C CYS A 168 -8.97 5.50 -3.86
N GLN A 169 -9.76 6.41 -4.43
CA GLN A 169 -10.87 6.10 -5.31
C GLN A 169 -10.38 6.10 -6.76
N HIS A 170 -10.48 4.95 -7.41
CA HIS A 170 -10.21 4.81 -8.84
C HIS A 170 -11.50 5.05 -9.62
N HIS A 171 -11.51 6.03 -10.52
CA HIS A 171 -12.65 6.26 -11.43
C HIS A 171 -12.61 5.37 -12.67
N THR A 172 -11.48 4.70 -12.90
CA THR A 172 -11.26 3.76 -14.02
C THR A 172 -10.64 2.45 -13.50
N PRO A 173 -11.35 1.68 -12.62
CA PRO A 173 -10.73 0.56 -11.90
C PRO A 173 -10.24 -0.57 -12.80
N GLY A 174 -10.87 -0.81 -13.96
CA GLY A 174 -10.47 -1.88 -14.90
C GLY A 174 -9.05 -1.75 -15.45
N TYR A 175 -8.42 -0.58 -15.35
CA TYR A 175 -7.03 -0.37 -15.76
C TYR A 175 -6.02 -1.12 -14.87
N PHE A 176 -6.33 -1.31 -13.58
CA PHE A 176 -5.41 -1.86 -12.57
C PHE A 176 -5.51 -3.38 -12.39
N ALA A 177 -6.17 -4.08 -13.29
CA ALA A 177 -6.30 -5.54 -13.28
C ALA A 177 -5.98 -6.12 -14.66
N GLN A 178 -4.78 -5.82 -15.18
CA GLN A 178 -4.35 -6.32 -16.49
C GLN A 178 -3.65 -7.68 -16.33
N PRO A 179 -4.20 -8.79 -16.83
CA PRO A 179 -3.69 -10.16 -16.57
C PRO A 179 -2.20 -10.32 -16.86
N ARG A 180 -1.68 -9.67 -17.90
CA ARG A 180 -0.27 -9.77 -18.27
C ARG A 180 0.69 -9.17 -17.23
N TYR A 181 0.24 -8.17 -16.44
CA TYR A 181 1.04 -7.53 -15.41
C TYR A 181 0.86 -8.17 -14.02
N MET A 182 -0.08 -9.12 -13.91
CA MET A 182 -0.37 -9.86 -12.67
C MET A 182 0.35 -11.22 -12.62
N GLN A 183 1.09 -11.57 -13.67
CA GLN A 183 1.88 -12.81 -13.74
C GLN A 183 3.34 -12.48 -13.46
N HIS A 184 3.87 -13.03 -12.38
CA HIS A 184 5.23 -12.82 -11.92
C HIS A 184 6.03 -14.12 -11.97
N GLY A 185 7.24 -14.08 -12.52
CA GLY A 185 8.15 -15.22 -12.58
C GLY A 185 8.56 -15.76 -11.20
N ASN A 186 8.45 -14.92 -10.17
CA ASN A 186 8.72 -15.28 -8.78
C ASN A 186 7.49 -15.82 -8.02
N GLY A 187 6.36 -16.02 -8.70
CA GLY A 187 5.14 -16.56 -8.10
C GLY A 187 4.39 -15.62 -7.15
N ALA A 188 4.79 -14.37 -7.00
CA ALA A 188 4.08 -13.41 -6.14
C ALA A 188 2.65 -13.18 -6.64
N THR A 189 1.67 -13.24 -5.73
CA THR A 189 0.24 -13.15 -6.09
C THR A 189 -0.51 -12.07 -5.35
N ALA A 190 -0.18 -11.80 -4.07
CA ALA A 190 -0.93 -10.87 -3.23
C ALA A 190 -0.05 -10.26 -2.13
N VAL A 191 -0.48 -9.11 -1.60
CA VAL A 191 0.01 -8.59 -0.32
C VAL A 191 -0.63 -9.41 0.80
N ALA A 192 0.19 -10.08 1.62
CA ALA A 192 -0.28 -10.80 2.80
C ALA A 192 -0.42 -9.87 3.99
N ASP A 193 0.63 -9.12 4.31
CA ASP A 193 0.64 -8.17 5.40
C ASP A 193 1.58 -6.98 5.15
N VAL A 194 1.37 -5.90 5.90
CA VAL A 194 2.28 -4.75 5.99
C VAL A 194 2.57 -4.45 7.45
N TRP A 195 3.80 -4.04 7.75
CA TRP A 195 4.28 -3.84 9.11
C TRP A 195 4.57 -2.36 9.37
N ILE A 196 3.85 -1.81 10.33
CA ILE A 196 4.12 -0.51 10.94
C ILE A 196 4.88 -0.77 12.23
N VAL A 197 6.12 -0.32 12.28
CA VAL A 197 7.04 -0.59 13.39
C VAL A 197 7.38 0.70 14.11
N GLY A 198 7.41 0.63 15.43
CA GLY A 198 7.75 1.74 16.30
C GLY A 198 7.19 1.54 17.70
N ASP A 199 7.51 2.46 18.60
CA ASP A 199 6.78 2.54 19.87
C ASP A 199 5.35 2.96 19.58
N THR A 200 4.46 1.97 19.48
CA THR A 200 3.06 2.21 19.13
C THR A 200 2.38 2.95 20.26
N ALA A 201 2.08 4.22 20.03
CA ALA A 201 1.18 4.95 20.89
C ALA A 201 -0.16 4.18 20.94
N PRO A 202 -0.79 4.03 22.12
CA PRO A 202 -2.06 3.29 22.24
C PRO A 202 -3.16 3.78 21.29
N ASP A 203 -3.10 5.05 20.89
CA ASP A 203 -4.04 5.70 19.98
C ASP A 203 -3.82 5.32 18.51
N LEU A 204 -2.61 4.86 18.10
CA LEU A 204 -2.34 4.47 16.71
C LEU A 204 -3.20 3.27 16.28
N ALA A 205 -3.41 2.28 17.15
CA ALA A 205 -4.27 1.15 16.86
C ALA A 205 -5.72 1.60 16.64
N GLY A 206 -6.26 2.45 17.51
CA GLY A 206 -7.59 3.04 17.36
C GLY A 206 -7.74 3.90 16.11
N PHE A 207 -6.70 4.66 15.78
CA PHE A 207 -6.63 5.42 14.53
C PHE A 207 -6.70 4.50 13.31
N MET A 208 -5.87 3.45 13.26
CA MET A 208 -5.85 2.49 12.16
C MET A 208 -7.18 1.73 12.03
N GLN A 209 -7.82 1.36 13.16
CA GLN A 209 -9.17 0.78 13.14
C GLN A 209 -10.19 1.75 12.54
N THR A 210 -10.11 3.02 12.87
CA THR A 210 -11.04 4.06 12.38
C THR A 210 -10.90 4.25 10.87
N ILE A 211 -9.69 4.32 10.33
CA ILE A 211 -9.48 4.56 8.90
C ILE A 211 -9.73 3.32 8.04
N THR A 212 -9.52 2.12 8.58
CA THR A 212 -9.70 0.86 7.86
C THR A 212 -11.09 0.26 8.01
N GLY A 213 -11.78 0.58 9.11
CA GLY A 213 -13.00 -0.12 9.53
C GLY A 213 -12.73 -1.56 10.01
N ALA A 214 -11.47 -1.99 10.07
CA ALA A 214 -11.06 -3.29 10.57
C ALA A 214 -11.10 -3.30 12.10
N LYS A 215 -11.42 -4.46 12.70
CA LYS A 215 -11.26 -4.66 14.14
C LYS A 215 -9.84 -5.18 14.40
N ALA A 216 -9.24 -4.70 15.48
CA ALA A 216 -8.03 -5.36 15.97
C ALA A 216 -8.42 -6.78 16.36
N THR A 217 -7.78 -7.73 15.75
CA THR A 217 -7.73 -9.09 16.24
C THR A 217 -6.48 -9.18 17.10
N GLY A 218 -6.56 -9.87 18.22
CA GLY A 218 -5.36 -10.24 18.97
C GLY A 218 -4.41 -11.06 18.09
N GLU A 219 -3.56 -11.81 18.71
CA GLU A 219 -2.58 -12.68 18.07
C GLU A 219 -3.15 -13.41 16.83
N ASP A 220 -2.54 -13.20 15.68
CA ASP A 220 -2.73 -14.07 14.51
C ASP A 220 -1.46 -14.91 14.36
N PRO A 221 -1.47 -16.20 14.77
CA PRO A 221 -0.29 -17.06 14.75
C PRO A 221 0.33 -17.23 13.35
N ALA A 222 -0.45 -16.99 12.30
CA ALA A 222 0.05 -17.02 10.91
C ALA A 222 0.95 -15.82 10.61
N ILE A 223 0.82 -14.72 11.37
CA ILE A 223 1.57 -13.47 11.20
C ILE A 223 2.66 -13.34 12.27
N SER A 224 2.31 -13.49 13.55
CA SER A 224 3.22 -13.44 14.68
C SER A 224 2.60 -14.12 15.91
N ASP A 225 3.43 -14.86 16.65
CA ASP A 225 3.06 -15.45 17.98
C ASP A 225 3.32 -14.47 19.13
N ASP A 226 3.81 -13.25 18.85
CA ASP A 226 4.14 -12.27 19.86
C ASP A 226 2.88 -11.52 20.32
N PRO A 227 2.50 -11.60 21.60
CA PRO A 227 1.30 -10.94 22.14
C PRO A 227 1.38 -9.41 22.12
N SER A 228 2.54 -8.82 21.87
CA SER A 228 2.70 -7.37 21.70
C SER A 228 2.37 -6.88 20.30
N VAL A 229 2.09 -7.78 19.37
CA VAL A 229 1.69 -7.48 18.00
C VAL A 229 0.18 -7.29 17.92
N THR A 230 -0.25 -6.19 17.31
CA THR A 230 -1.65 -5.94 17.00
C THR A 230 -1.89 -6.11 15.49
N THR A 231 -2.74 -7.05 15.11
CA THR A 231 -3.11 -7.31 13.73
C THR A 231 -4.49 -6.73 13.42
N LEU A 232 -4.58 -6.02 12.31
CA LEU A 232 -5.81 -5.50 11.74
C LEU A 232 -6.06 -6.23 10.42
N GLN A 233 -6.96 -7.23 10.46
CA GLN A 233 -7.32 -7.92 9.23
C GLN A 233 -8.20 -7.01 8.38
N THR A 234 -7.72 -6.66 7.19
CA THR A 234 -8.46 -5.85 6.22
C THR A 234 -9.13 -6.74 5.16
N ARG A 235 -9.88 -6.16 4.26
CA ARG A 235 -10.50 -6.92 3.15
C ARG A 235 -9.45 -7.51 2.20
N ILE A 236 -8.28 -6.87 2.07
CA ILE A 236 -7.14 -7.33 1.27
C ILE A 236 -5.89 -7.11 2.11
N GLY A 237 -5.23 -8.19 2.53
CA GLY A 237 -4.05 -8.18 3.37
C GLY A 237 -4.33 -7.78 4.82
N ALA A 238 -3.32 -7.83 5.66
CA ALA A 238 -3.36 -7.42 7.05
C ALA A 238 -2.44 -6.22 7.31
N ILE A 239 -2.75 -5.42 8.33
CA ILE A 239 -1.87 -4.37 8.83
C ILE A 239 -1.43 -4.79 10.23
N VAL A 240 -0.14 -4.85 10.42
CA VAL A 240 0.51 -5.30 11.66
C VAL A 240 1.16 -4.09 12.32
N LEU A 241 0.77 -3.83 13.56
CA LEU A 241 1.41 -2.86 14.42
C LEU A 241 2.33 -3.61 15.38
N ALA A 242 3.62 -3.32 15.34
CA ALA A 242 4.61 -4.05 16.11
C ALA A 242 5.65 -3.13 16.73
N ARG A 243 6.22 -3.54 17.86
CA ARG A 243 7.43 -2.94 18.40
C ARG A 243 8.67 -3.52 17.72
N PRO A 244 9.82 -2.82 17.73
CA PRO A 244 11.06 -3.31 17.13
C PRO A 244 11.42 -4.77 17.48
N PRO A 245 11.35 -5.25 18.74
CA PRO A 245 11.69 -6.64 19.05
C PRO A 245 10.77 -7.68 18.37
N ALA A 246 9.49 -7.39 18.22
CA ALA A 246 8.56 -8.28 17.51
C ALA A 246 8.86 -8.32 16.01
N PHE A 247 9.22 -7.18 15.43
CA PHE A 247 9.69 -7.12 14.04
C PHE A 247 10.99 -7.92 13.85
N GLU A 248 11.96 -7.76 14.74
CA GLU A 248 13.22 -8.52 14.71
C GLU A 248 12.98 -10.03 14.78
N SER A 249 12.06 -10.46 15.63
CA SER A 249 11.65 -11.88 15.72
C SER A 249 11.02 -12.38 14.41
N ALA A 250 10.16 -11.56 13.77
CA ALA A 250 9.40 -11.94 12.58
C ALA A 250 10.23 -11.92 11.28
N PHE A 251 11.23 -11.04 11.18
CA PHE A 251 12.03 -10.84 9.96
C PHE A 251 13.51 -11.22 10.12
N GLY A 252 14.01 -11.45 11.34
CA GLY A 252 15.43 -11.71 11.60
C GLY A 252 16.33 -10.50 11.29
N LEU A 253 15.76 -9.30 11.26
CA LEU A 253 16.42 -8.05 10.91
C LEU A 253 16.16 -7.02 12.01
N ALA A 254 17.11 -6.13 12.25
CA ALA A 254 16.85 -4.94 13.07
C ALA A 254 15.76 -4.08 12.38
N ALA A 255 14.89 -3.47 13.20
CA ALA A 255 13.88 -2.54 12.67
C ALA A 255 14.58 -1.35 11.98
N PRO A 256 14.23 -1.03 10.71
CA PRO A 256 14.82 0.11 10.04
C PRO A 256 14.39 1.41 10.72
N HIS A 257 15.30 2.40 10.74
CA HIS A 257 15.00 3.79 11.15
C HIS A 257 14.20 3.94 12.47
N PRO A 258 14.60 3.30 13.59
CA PRO A 258 13.83 3.32 14.83
C PRO A 258 13.59 4.73 15.41
N GLN A 259 14.39 5.71 14.99
CA GLN A 259 14.27 7.12 15.36
C GLN A 259 13.07 7.84 14.71
N ASP A 260 12.47 7.27 13.68
CA ASP A 260 11.39 7.91 12.90
C ASP A 260 10.02 7.82 13.60
N GLY A 261 9.94 7.17 14.75
CA GLY A 261 8.66 6.82 15.37
C GLY A 261 7.94 5.71 14.59
N PRO A 262 6.62 5.56 14.74
CA PRO A 262 5.88 4.55 13.98
C PRO A 262 5.94 4.83 12.47
N HIS A 263 6.45 3.86 11.71
CA HIS A 263 6.63 3.96 10.26
C HIS A 263 6.45 2.61 9.57
N LEU A 264 6.27 2.63 8.26
CA LEU A 264 6.19 1.43 7.42
C LEU A 264 7.60 0.83 7.25
N ALA A 265 7.82 -0.38 7.76
CA ALA A 265 9.14 -1.02 7.79
C ALA A 265 9.26 -2.20 6.81
N ALA A 266 8.18 -2.94 6.63
CA ALA A 266 8.17 -4.13 5.78
C ALA A 266 6.80 -4.43 5.19
N LEU A 267 6.80 -5.30 4.19
CA LEU A 267 5.61 -5.96 3.67
C LEU A 267 5.90 -7.45 3.46
N THR A 268 4.83 -8.27 3.47
CA THR A 268 4.93 -9.69 3.12
C THR A 268 4.10 -9.96 1.88
N LEU A 269 4.69 -10.67 0.92
CA LEU A 269 4.04 -11.11 -0.30
C LEU A 269 3.73 -12.60 -0.23
N ALA A 270 2.51 -12.95 -0.56
CA ALA A 270 2.09 -14.32 -0.79
C ALA A 270 2.58 -14.78 -2.17
N CYS A 271 3.20 -15.94 -2.24
CA CYS A 271 3.75 -16.51 -3.47
C CYS A 271 3.26 -17.93 -3.69
N GLU A 272 2.96 -18.28 -4.93
CA GLU A 272 2.74 -19.66 -5.35
C GLU A 272 4.09 -20.31 -5.72
N GLY A 273 4.36 -21.51 -5.18
CA GLY A 273 5.50 -22.33 -5.61
C GLY A 273 6.87 -21.89 -5.06
N LEU A 274 6.95 -21.14 -3.96
CA LEU A 274 8.20 -20.97 -3.20
C LEU A 274 8.63 -22.33 -2.62
N GLY A 275 9.54 -23.01 -3.31
CA GLY A 275 10.09 -24.31 -2.91
C GLY A 275 10.80 -25.00 -4.07
N HIS A 276 11.57 -26.06 -3.80
CA HIS A 276 12.38 -26.78 -4.78
C HIS A 276 11.63 -27.38 -5.98
N GLU A 277 10.30 -27.31 -6.00
CA GLU A 277 9.48 -27.86 -7.11
C GLU A 277 9.22 -26.84 -8.24
N ALA A 278 9.64 -25.59 -8.07
CA ALA A 278 9.48 -24.53 -9.10
C ALA A 278 10.62 -24.57 -10.13
N LEU A 279 10.93 -25.78 -10.62
CA LEU A 279 11.90 -26.00 -11.70
C LEU A 279 11.38 -25.39 -13.00
N GLY A 280 11.89 -24.22 -13.36
CA GLY A 280 11.63 -23.60 -14.66
C GLY A 280 11.39 -22.09 -14.67
N HIS A 281 11.31 -21.43 -13.50
CA HIS A 281 11.18 -19.97 -13.41
C HIS A 281 12.44 -19.36 -12.79
N GLU A 282 13.24 -18.65 -13.58
CA GLU A 282 14.52 -18.05 -13.14
C GLU A 282 14.36 -17.16 -11.89
N GLY A 283 13.21 -16.48 -11.70
CA GLY A 283 12.94 -15.62 -10.55
C GLY A 283 12.62 -16.34 -9.23
N LEU A 284 12.13 -17.60 -9.28
CA LEU A 284 11.81 -18.37 -8.07
C LEU A 284 13.06 -18.89 -7.36
N GLY A 285 14.12 -19.21 -8.11
CA GLY A 285 15.41 -19.61 -7.53
C GLY A 285 16.03 -18.53 -6.66
N GLN A 286 15.94 -17.26 -7.07
CA GLN A 286 16.50 -16.14 -6.32
C GLN A 286 15.78 -15.89 -4.98
N LEU A 287 14.45 -16.08 -4.92
CA LEU A 287 13.71 -15.94 -3.67
C LEU A 287 13.95 -17.11 -2.70
N ALA A 288 14.17 -18.31 -3.22
CA ALA A 288 14.46 -19.50 -2.40
C ALA A 288 15.82 -19.41 -1.70
N ASP A 289 16.78 -18.65 -2.27
CA ASP A 289 18.11 -18.43 -1.71
C ASP A 289 18.14 -17.32 -0.64
N LEU A 290 17.05 -16.59 -0.44
CA LEU A 290 16.96 -15.58 0.61
C LEU A 290 16.99 -16.23 2.01
N PRO A 291 17.53 -15.54 3.02
CA PRO A 291 17.47 -15.99 4.41
C PRO A 291 16.04 -16.32 4.82
N LYS A 292 15.87 -17.45 5.50
CA LYS A 292 14.57 -17.90 5.97
C LYS A 292 14.39 -17.65 7.46
N VAL A 293 13.32 -16.97 7.82
CA VAL A 293 12.90 -16.68 9.20
C VAL A 293 11.47 -17.17 9.38
N GLY A 294 11.28 -18.21 10.19
CA GLY A 294 9.99 -18.88 10.31
C GLY A 294 9.51 -19.40 8.95
N ASN A 295 8.38 -18.90 8.48
CA ASN A 295 7.81 -19.23 7.16
C ASN A 295 8.14 -18.21 6.06
N ARG A 296 8.94 -17.15 6.36
CA ARG A 296 9.29 -16.07 5.43
C ARG A 296 10.67 -16.27 4.83
N HIS A 297 10.80 -16.07 3.53
CA HIS A 297 12.08 -15.75 2.89
C HIS A 297 12.23 -14.24 2.88
N VAL A 298 13.32 -13.69 3.43
CA VAL A 298 13.42 -12.27 3.77
C VAL A 298 14.46 -11.58 2.91
N LEU A 299 14.02 -10.57 2.16
CA LEU A 299 14.88 -9.60 1.46
C LEU A 299 15.13 -8.41 2.39
N ALA A 300 16.37 -8.20 2.74
CA ALA A 300 16.77 -7.14 3.66
C ALA A 300 16.65 -5.74 3.03
N PRO A 301 16.34 -4.70 3.84
CA PRO A 301 16.13 -3.34 3.35
C PRO A 301 17.33 -2.74 2.63
N GLU A 302 18.56 -3.08 3.04
CA GLU A 302 19.80 -2.59 2.41
C GLU A 302 19.95 -3.07 0.96
N LYS A 303 19.26 -4.16 0.61
CA LYS A 303 19.24 -4.73 -0.73
C LYS A 303 17.98 -4.36 -1.52
N ASN A 304 17.12 -3.51 -0.95
CA ASN A 304 15.81 -3.22 -1.54
C ASN A 304 15.31 -1.81 -1.19
N PHE A 305 16.13 -0.80 -1.47
CA PHE A 305 15.74 0.61 -1.33
C PHE A 305 15.06 0.88 0.03
N GLY A 306 15.67 0.44 1.13
CA GLY A 306 15.18 0.71 2.48
C GLY A 306 13.92 -0.07 2.93
N THR A 307 13.38 -0.97 2.11
CA THR A 307 12.17 -1.74 2.44
C THR A 307 12.47 -3.21 2.66
N ALA A 308 12.12 -3.78 3.80
CA ALA A 308 12.17 -5.23 3.99
C ALA A 308 10.98 -5.91 3.30
N ILE A 309 11.20 -7.02 2.60
CA ILE A 309 10.14 -7.83 2.00
C ILE A 309 10.25 -9.27 2.49
N GLY A 310 9.16 -9.77 3.07
CA GLY A 310 8.96 -11.20 3.34
C GLY A 310 8.22 -11.87 2.18
N PHE A 311 8.62 -13.08 1.82
CA PHE A 311 7.90 -13.91 0.86
C PHE A 311 7.43 -15.17 1.57
N VAL A 312 6.14 -15.48 1.49
CA VAL A 312 5.54 -16.66 2.12
C VAL A 312 4.83 -17.52 1.08
N THR A 313 4.91 -18.83 1.25
CA THR A 313 4.20 -19.76 0.37
C THR A 313 2.72 -19.83 0.78
N THR A 314 1.81 -19.58 -0.16
CA THR A 314 0.40 -19.93 0.03
C THR A 314 0.23 -21.44 -0.14
N LYS A 315 -0.35 -22.11 0.87
CA LYS A 315 -0.83 -23.48 0.69
C LYS A 315 -2.00 -23.45 -0.31
N ARG A 316 -1.91 -24.24 -1.36
CA ARG A 316 -3.05 -24.51 -2.25
C ARG A 316 -4.18 -25.19 -1.50
#